data_bffd2badfe3420c1c9f5e9dffb7c4895
#
_entry.id   bffd2badfe3420c1c9f5e9dffb7c4895
#
_cell.length_a   1.000
_cell.length_b   1.000
_cell.length_c   1.000
_cell.angle_alpha   90.00
_cell.angle_beta   90.00
_cell.angle_gamma   90.00
#
_symmetry.space_group_name_H-M   'P 1'
#
loop_
_entity.id
_entity.type
_entity.pdbx_description
1 polymer ?
#
loop_
_entity_poly.entity_id
_entity_poly.type
_entity_poly.pdbx_seq_one_letter_code
_entity_poly.pdbx_strand_id
1 'polypeptide(L)'
;MKIYSVNDPEFKPYGRVVTGLEAAKAEILQALATTPLPEATDYVAEEPVLQELPAMVEVSEHLFGGMPVQLGWCNGHNTKLNCLEYHRDSEFNLGTEDFILLLAKMDDITDGKLDTAKVKAFRAPAGTLVEVYATTLHYAPCHVDPAKGFRVLVALPQGTNTAKPEIKADGGDDAQLWACNKWLLAHPESTEAAAGAYVGLEGENIDIANDL
;
A
#
# COMPACT_ATOMS: atom_id res chain seq x y z
N MET A 1 -17.85 -8.25 -0.97
CA MET A 1 -18.04 -6.78 -1.07
C MET A 1 -18.01 -6.31 -2.53
N LYS A 2 -18.41 -5.04 -2.83
CA LYS A 2 -18.28 -4.51 -4.20
C LYS A 2 -16.83 -4.08 -4.47
N ILE A 3 -16.26 -4.56 -5.59
CA ILE A 3 -14.94 -4.16 -6.07
C ILE A 3 -15.13 -3.13 -7.18
N TYR A 4 -14.63 -1.92 -6.98
CA TYR A 4 -14.60 -0.83 -7.96
C TYR A 4 -13.33 -0.89 -8.80
N SER A 5 -13.30 -0.18 -9.91
CA SER A 5 -12.06 0.08 -10.64
C SER A 5 -11.37 1.35 -10.11
N VAL A 6 -10.04 1.41 -10.18
CA VAL A 6 -9.30 2.67 -9.94
C VAL A 6 -9.64 3.76 -10.98
N ASN A 7 -10.32 3.40 -12.07
CA ASN A 7 -10.84 4.35 -13.07
C ASN A 7 -12.25 4.87 -12.75
N ASP A 8 -12.92 4.30 -11.72
CA ASP A 8 -14.26 4.73 -11.32
C ASP A 8 -14.20 6.05 -10.52
N PRO A 9 -15.26 6.89 -10.60
CA PRO A 9 -15.33 8.13 -9.81
C PRO A 9 -15.17 7.93 -8.30
N GLU A 10 -15.55 6.75 -7.80
CA GLU A 10 -15.45 6.34 -6.39
C GLU A 10 -14.01 6.32 -5.89
N PHE A 11 -13.01 6.16 -6.77
CA PHE A 11 -11.61 6.15 -6.41
C PHE A 11 -11.03 7.55 -6.12
N LYS A 12 -11.59 8.60 -6.71
CA LYS A 12 -11.07 9.98 -6.61
C LYS A 12 -10.79 10.48 -5.19
N PRO A 13 -11.58 10.13 -4.17
CA PRO A 13 -11.28 10.55 -2.79
C PRO A 13 -10.11 9.81 -2.15
N TYR A 14 -9.64 8.72 -2.76
CA TYR A 14 -8.60 7.82 -2.24
C TYR A 14 -7.27 7.98 -2.98
N GLY A 15 -7.33 8.34 -4.25
CA GLY A 15 -6.15 8.39 -5.10
C GLY A 15 -6.48 8.81 -6.52
N ARG A 16 -5.53 8.58 -7.40
CA ARG A 16 -5.71 8.79 -8.84
C ARG A 16 -4.87 7.81 -9.66
N VAL A 17 -5.27 7.58 -10.91
CA VAL A 17 -4.41 6.97 -11.91
C VAL A 17 -3.43 8.02 -12.44
N VAL A 18 -2.14 7.68 -12.43
CA VAL A 18 -1.08 8.55 -12.95
C VAL A 18 -0.89 8.25 -14.43
N THR A 19 -0.93 9.30 -15.26
CA THR A 19 -0.68 9.22 -16.70
C THR A 19 0.74 9.65 -17.04
N GLY A 20 1.26 9.21 -18.17
CA GLY A 20 2.64 9.47 -18.57
C GLY A 20 3.62 8.45 -17.98
N LEU A 21 4.92 8.77 -18.07
CA LEU A 21 6.02 7.91 -17.57
C LEU A 21 6.05 6.51 -18.20
N GLU A 22 5.61 6.37 -19.47
CA GLU A 22 5.45 5.05 -20.10
C GLU A 22 6.77 4.27 -20.19
N ALA A 23 7.89 4.95 -20.44
CA ALA A 23 9.22 4.33 -20.48
C ALA A 23 9.64 3.85 -19.08
N ALA A 24 9.51 4.70 -18.08
CA ALA A 24 9.84 4.36 -16.68
C ALA A 24 8.97 3.21 -16.16
N LYS A 25 7.65 3.25 -16.43
CA LYS A 25 6.73 2.15 -16.07
C LYS A 25 7.14 0.82 -16.70
N ALA A 26 7.50 0.82 -17.99
CA ALA A 26 7.93 -0.39 -18.69
C ALA A 26 9.23 -0.96 -18.10
N GLU A 27 10.20 -0.10 -17.79
CA GLU A 27 11.46 -0.49 -17.16
C GLU A 27 11.23 -1.08 -15.76
N ILE A 28 10.42 -0.41 -14.93
CA ILE A 28 10.07 -0.87 -13.59
C ILE A 28 9.35 -2.21 -13.64
N LEU A 29 8.34 -2.38 -14.52
CA LEU A 29 7.60 -3.64 -14.65
C LEU A 29 8.50 -4.80 -15.06
N GLN A 30 9.45 -4.56 -15.94
CA GLN A 30 10.42 -5.58 -16.36
C GLN A 30 11.30 -6.03 -15.19
N ALA A 31 11.80 -5.10 -14.39
CA ALA A 31 12.61 -5.40 -13.22
C ALA A 31 11.77 -6.07 -12.11
N LEU A 32 10.57 -5.54 -11.82
CA LEU A 32 9.65 -6.07 -10.82
C LEU A 32 9.25 -7.52 -11.11
N ALA A 33 9.09 -7.89 -12.38
CA ALA A 33 8.79 -9.27 -12.77
C ALA A 33 9.88 -10.28 -12.38
N THR A 34 11.10 -9.82 -12.09
CA THR A 34 12.22 -10.67 -11.63
C THR A 34 12.28 -10.85 -10.12
N THR A 35 11.51 -10.07 -9.36
CA THR A 35 11.49 -10.15 -7.90
C THR A 35 10.75 -11.40 -7.41
N PRO A 36 11.01 -11.87 -6.18
CA PRO A 36 10.34 -13.06 -5.63
C PRO A 36 8.81 -12.95 -5.62
N LEU A 37 8.14 -14.10 -5.70
CA LEU A 37 6.71 -14.24 -5.46
C LEU A 37 6.49 -15.27 -4.35
N PRO A 38 6.44 -14.85 -3.08
CA PRO A 38 6.21 -15.76 -1.97
C PRO A 38 4.76 -16.28 -1.93
N GLU A 39 4.54 -17.43 -1.24
CA GLU A 39 3.19 -17.97 -1.01
C GLU A 39 2.36 -17.08 -0.06
N ALA A 40 3.00 -16.47 0.93
CA ALA A 40 2.42 -15.42 1.75
C ALA A 40 2.78 -14.04 1.18
N THR A 41 2.37 -12.98 1.85
CA THR A 41 2.78 -11.61 1.49
C THR A 41 4.11 -11.26 2.13
N ASP A 42 5.00 -10.66 1.37
CA ASP A 42 6.27 -10.12 1.85
C ASP A 42 6.48 -8.70 1.30
N TYR A 43 7.28 -7.90 2.02
CA TYR A 43 7.54 -6.51 1.71
C TYR A 43 9.03 -6.20 1.81
N VAL A 44 9.56 -5.54 0.80
CA VAL A 44 10.92 -5.00 0.76
C VAL A 44 10.84 -3.51 0.50
N ALA A 45 11.32 -2.70 1.45
CA ALA A 45 11.23 -1.24 1.39
C ALA A 45 12.08 -0.63 0.27
N GLU A 46 13.26 -1.18 0.04
CA GLU A 46 14.21 -0.75 -0.99
C GLU A 46 14.81 -1.99 -1.67
N GLU A 47 14.46 -2.21 -2.94
CA GLU A 47 14.92 -3.34 -3.73
C GLU A 47 16.03 -2.87 -4.68
N PRO A 48 17.26 -3.40 -4.59
CA PRO A 48 18.37 -2.94 -5.42
C PRO A 48 18.08 -2.96 -6.92
N VAL A 49 17.42 -4.02 -7.42
CA VAL A 49 17.10 -4.13 -8.86
C VAL A 49 16.12 -3.05 -9.34
N LEU A 50 15.34 -2.45 -8.45
CA LEU A 50 14.45 -1.32 -8.75
C LEU A 50 15.15 0.02 -8.48
N GLN A 51 15.89 0.11 -7.38
CA GLN A 51 16.53 1.35 -6.93
C GLN A 51 17.65 1.84 -7.88
N GLU A 52 18.31 0.91 -8.55
CA GLU A 52 19.41 1.21 -9.49
C GLU A 52 18.93 1.55 -10.92
N LEU A 53 17.61 1.49 -11.18
CA LEU A 53 17.05 1.81 -12.49
C LEU A 53 17.16 3.32 -12.80
N PRO A 54 17.45 3.72 -14.04
CA PRO A 54 17.27 5.10 -14.50
C PRO A 54 15.87 5.65 -14.21
N ALA A 55 14.84 4.83 -14.31
CA ALA A 55 13.46 5.15 -13.99
C ALA A 55 13.25 5.71 -12.58
N MET A 56 14.14 5.40 -11.62
CA MET A 56 14.09 5.94 -10.26
C MET A 56 14.19 7.48 -10.25
N VAL A 57 14.99 8.07 -11.14
CA VAL A 57 15.12 9.52 -11.26
C VAL A 57 13.80 10.13 -11.72
N GLU A 58 13.14 9.53 -12.73
CA GLU A 58 11.84 10.00 -13.22
C GLU A 58 10.75 9.88 -12.13
N VAL A 59 10.77 8.79 -11.35
CA VAL A 59 9.87 8.62 -10.19
C VAL A 59 10.09 9.73 -9.17
N SER A 60 11.36 10.00 -8.78
CA SER A 60 11.69 11.08 -7.84
C SER A 60 11.21 12.43 -8.33
N GLU A 61 11.56 12.80 -9.58
CA GLU A 61 11.30 14.13 -10.13
C GLU A 61 9.80 14.37 -10.38
N HIS A 62 9.11 13.41 -11.00
CA HIS A 62 7.73 13.60 -11.44
C HIS A 62 6.67 13.23 -10.40
N LEU A 63 6.96 12.31 -9.49
CA LEU A 63 5.98 11.86 -8.49
C LEU A 63 6.22 12.49 -7.11
N PHE A 64 7.47 12.81 -6.78
CA PHE A 64 7.85 13.35 -5.47
C PHE A 64 8.56 14.71 -5.54
N GLY A 65 8.56 15.36 -6.70
CA GLY A 65 9.13 16.71 -6.87
C GLY A 65 10.64 16.80 -6.61
N GLY A 66 11.39 15.72 -6.83
CA GLY A 66 12.84 15.63 -6.64
C GLY A 66 13.25 15.21 -5.22
N MET A 67 12.34 14.80 -4.36
CA MET A 67 12.71 14.24 -3.05
C MET A 67 13.40 12.87 -3.21
N PRO A 68 14.32 12.51 -2.29
CA PRO A 68 14.85 11.15 -2.23
C PRO A 68 13.72 10.13 -2.04
N VAL A 69 13.71 9.08 -2.87
CA VAL A 69 12.69 8.04 -2.86
C VAL A 69 13.32 6.66 -2.73
N GLN A 70 12.54 5.74 -2.22
CA GLN A 70 12.82 4.31 -2.22
C GLN A 70 11.86 3.59 -3.16
N LEU A 71 12.38 2.65 -3.93
CA LEU A 71 11.60 1.75 -4.77
C LEU A 71 11.73 0.35 -4.19
N GLY A 72 10.64 -0.11 -3.61
CA GLY A 72 10.50 -1.45 -3.07
C GLY A 72 9.35 -2.20 -3.71
N TRP A 73 8.95 -3.28 -3.08
CA TRP A 73 7.81 -4.06 -3.54
C TRP A 73 7.04 -4.70 -2.38
N CYS A 74 5.75 -4.93 -2.61
CA CYS A 74 4.92 -5.82 -1.83
C CYS A 74 4.44 -6.93 -2.78
N ASN A 75 4.85 -8.17 -2.53
CA ASN A 75 4.60 -9.31 -3.39
C ASN A 75 3.98 -10.47 -2.61
N GLY A 76 3.22 -11.31 -3.30
CA GLY A 76 2.73 -12.55 -2.71
C GLY A 76 1.26 -12.83 -3.01
N HIS A 77 0.59 -13.41 -1.99
CA HIS A 77 -0.82 -13.80 -2.05
C HIS A 77 -1.53 -13.30 -0.81
N ASN A 78 -2.62 -12.58 -1.00
CA ASN A 78 -3.47 -12.06 0.07
C ASN A 78 -4.89 -11.85 -0.45
N THR A 79 -5.89 -11.98 0.42
CA THR A 79 -7.30 -11.62 0.18
C THR A 79 -7.89 -10.86 1.37
N LYS A 80 -7.12 -10.71 2.47
CA LYS A 80 -7.62 -10.17 3.74
C LYS A 80 -7.15 -8.75 4.00
N LEU A 81 -7.98 -8.01 4.69
CA LEU A 81 -7.69 -6.65 5.16
C LEU A 81 -6.53 -6.62 6.16
N ASN A 82 -6.62 -7.38 7.24
CA ASN A 82 -5.70 -7.48 8.36
C ASN A 82 -5.36 -6.15 9.06
N CYS A 83 -4.87 -5.18 8.31
CA CYS A 83 -4.45 -3.87 8.80
C CYS A 83 -4.84 -2.76 7.81
N LEU A 84 -4.74 -1.53 8.30
CA LEU A 84 -4.68 -0.32 7.48
C LEU A 84 -3.58 0.59 8.03
N GLU A 85 -2.79 1.15 7.15
CA GLU A 85 -1.70 2.06 7.47
C GLU A 85 -1.80 3.35 6.66
N TYR A 86 -1.11 4.38 7.12
CA TYR A 86 -0.93 5.62 6.38
C TYR A 86 0.48 6.18 6.61
N HIS A 87 0.90 6.98 5.65
CA HIS A 87 2.15 7.73 5.64
C HIS A 87 1.85 9.23 5.58
N ARG A 88 2.84 10.07 5.88
CA ARG A 88 2.67 11.54 5.71
C ARG A 88 2.83 12.00 4.25
N ASP A 89 3.06 11.04 3.34
CA ASP A 89 3.20 11.25 1.90
C ASP A 89 2.31 10.28 1.13
N SER A 90 2.04 10.59 -0.14
CA SER A 90 1.39 9.63 -1.05
C SER A 90 2.30 8.43 -1.30
N GLU A 91 1.67 7.26 -1.48
CA GLU A 91 2.32 6.05 -1.98
C GLU A 91 1.96 5.83 -3.44
N PHE A 92 2.91 5.34 -4.24
CA PHE A 92 2.65 4.98 -5.64
C PHE A 92 2.83 3.48 -5.85
N ASN A 93 1.83 2.87 -6.49
CA ASN A 93 1.77 1.43 -6.75
C ASN A 93 1.67 1.14 -8.24
N LEU A 94 2.41 0.12 -8.69
CA LEU A 94 2.40 -0.38 -10.07
C LEU A 94 2.56 -1.90 -10.06
N GLY A 95 1.57 -2.64 -10.54
CA GLY A 95 1.60 -4.11 -10.52
C GLY A 95 1.94 -4.75 -11.86
N THR A 96 2.64 -5.89 -11.83
CA THR A 96 2.82 -6.76 -13.02
C THR A 96 1.55 -7.55 -13.35
N GLU A 97 0.72 -7.80 -12.35
CA GLU A 97 -0.61 -8.41 -12.44
C GLU A 97 -1.66 -7.39 -11.96
N ASP A 98 -2.93 -7.66 -12.26
CA ASP A 98 -4.03 -6.95 -11.62
C ASP A 98 -3.98 -7.19 -10.10
N PHE A 99 -4.20 -6.15 -9.33
CA PHE A 99 -4.25 -6.22 -7.88
C PHE A 99 -5.42 -5.41 -7.31
N ILE A 100 -5.80 -5.67 -6.07
CA ILE A 100 -6.87 -4.96 -5.39
C ILE A 100 -6.31 -4.28 -4.15
N LEU A 101 -6.66 -3.01 -3.98
CA LEU A 101 -6.38 -2.22 -2.78
C LEU A 101 -7.65 -2.15 -1.93
N LEU A 102 -7.54 -2.47 -0.64
CA LEU A 102 -8.54 -2.24 0.37
C LEU A 102 -8.23 -0.91 1.06
N LEU A 103 -9.08 0.09 0.87
CA LEU A 103 -8.80 1.48 1.24
C LEU A 103 -9.87 2.05 2.16
N ALA A 104 -9.42 2.91 3.09
CA ALA A 104 -10.27 3.79 3.89
C ALA A 104 -9.67 5.21 3.91
N LYS A 105 -10.34 6.16 4.53
CA LYS A 105 -9.85 7.54 4.63
C LYS A 105 -9.46 7.88 6.06
N MET A 106 -8.52 8.79 6.23
CA MET A 106 -8.16 9.29 7.57
C MET A 106 -9.36 9.90 8.30
N ASP A 107 -10.29 10.54 7.57
CA ASP A 107 -11.53 11.11 8.11
C ASP A 107 -12.48 10.03 8.68
N ASP A 108 -12.27 8.77 8.35
CA ASP A 108 -13.05 7.66 8.88
C ASP A 108 -12.60 7.21 10.28
N ILE A 109 -11.42 7.65 10.72
CA ILE A 109 -10.91 7.37 12.06
C ILE A 109 -11.64 8.26 13.08
N THR A 110 -12.23 7.65 14.08
CA THR A 110 -12.87 8.34 15.21
C THR A 110 -12.31 7.76 16.51
N ASP A 111 -11.78 8.63 17.37
CA ASP A 111 -11.17 8.23 18.65
C ASP A 111 -10.12 7.09 18.51
N GLY A 112 -9.32 7.14 17.43
CA GLY A 112 -8.28 6.16 17.12
C GLY A 112 -8.82 4.84 16.54
N LYS A 113 -10.10 4.74 16.23
CA LYS A 113 -10.76 3.54 15.70
C LYS A 113 -11.34 3.78 14.32
N LEU A 114 -11.38 2.72 13.51
CA LEU A 114 -11.98 2.72 12.18
C LEU A 114 -12.87 1.48 12.02
N ASP A 115 -14.15 1.69 11.68
CA ASP A 115 -15.09 0.63 11.35
C ASP A 115 -14.76 0.08 9.94
N THR A 116 -14.47 -1.22 9.87
CA THR A 116 -14.11 -1.89 8.61
C THR A 116 -15.24 -1.86 7.57
N ALA A 117 -16.49 -1.63 7.97
CA ALA A 117 -17.60 -1.43 7.03
C ALA A 117 -17.41 -0.19 6.11
N LYS A 118 -16.52 0.74 6.47
CA LYS A 118 -16.16 1.91 5.65
C LYS A 118 -15.12 1.61 4.57
N VAL A 119 -14.45 0.45 4.64
CA VAL A 119 -13.43 0.04 3.66
C VAL A 119 -14.07 -0.22 2.30
N LYS A 120 -13.40 0.24 1.26
CA LYS A 120 -13.74 -0.02 -0.15
C LYS A 120 -12.62 -0.75 -0.84
N ALA A 121 -13.00 -1.63 -1.78
CA ALA A 121 -12.06 -2.37 -2.62
C ALA A 121 -11.94 -1.72 -4.01
N PHE A 122 -10.71 -1.56 -4.50
CA PHE A 122 -10.42 -0.99 -5.82
C PHE A 122 -9.42 -1.86 -6.58
N ARG A 123 -9.84 -2.34 -7.76
CA ARG A 123 -8.99 -3.10 -8.68
C ARG A 123 -8.18 -2.16 -9.56
N ALA A 124 -6.88 -2.32 -9.55
CA ALA A 124 -5.93 -1.70 -10.46
C ALA A 124 -5.51 -2.74 -11.52
N PRO A 125 -5.70 -2.48 -12.82
CA PRO A 125 -5.20 -3.35 -13.87
C PRO A 125 -3.66 -3.37 -13.90
N ALA A 126 -3.08 -4.48 -14.34
CA ALA A 126 -1.65 -4.60 -14.58
C ALA A 126 -1.12 -3.42 -15.43
N GLY A 127 0.04 -2.90 -15.05
CA GLY A 127 0.68 -1.76 -15.74
C GLY A 127 0.05 -0.40 -15.45
N THR A 128 -0.98 -0.33 -14.58
CA THR A 128 -1.59 0.94 -14.17
C THR A 128 -0.84 1.50 -12.96
N LEU A 129 -0.23 2.68 -13.13
CA LEU A 129 0.40 3.40 -12.02
C LEU A 129 -0.68 4.17 -11.23
N VAL A 130 -0.76 3.88 -9.95
CA VAL A 130 -1.76 4.44 -9.03
C VAL A 130 -1.08 5.24 -7.95
N GLU A 131 -1.55 6.45 -7.69
CA GLU A 131 -1.24 7.22 -6.49
C GLU A 131 -2.32 6.98 -5.44
N VAL A 132 -1.92 6.53 -4.27
CA VAL A 132 -2.73 6.46 -3.05
C VAL A 132 -2.38 7.68 -2.20
N TYR A 133 -3.35 8.56 -1.93
CA TYR A 133 -3.09 9.83 -1.24
C TYR A 133 -2.65 9.64 0.21
N ALA A 134 -1.85 10.57 0.73
CA ALA A 134 -1.42 10.59 2.13
C ALA A 134 -2.58 10.54 3.14
N THR A 135 -3.78 10.94 2.73
CA THR A 135 -5.02 10.91 3.53
C THR A 135 -5.79 9.59 3.40
N THR A 136 -5.24 8.62 2.70
CA THR A 136 -5.86 7.32 2.43
C THR A 136 -5.11 6.21 3.19
N LEU A 137 -5.86 5.44 3.96
CA LEU A 137 -5.35 4.25 4.59
C LEU A 137 -5.36 3.09 3.60
N HIS A 138 -4.28 2.33 3.60
CA HIS A 138 -4.06 1.16 2.75
C HIS A 138 -3.24 0.11 3.51
N TYR A 139 -3.06 -1.06 2.95
CA TYR A 139 -2.14 -2.08 3.43
C TYR A 139 -1.73 -2.99 2.27
N ALA A 140 -1.21 -4.20 2.58
CA ALA A 140 -0.82 -5.16 1.57
C ALA A 140 -1.93 -5.37 0.52
N PRO A 141 -1.61 -5.35 -0.79
CA PRO A 141 -2.57 -5.61 -1.85
C PRO A 141 -3.20 -6.99 -1.72
N CYS A 142 -4.36 -7.16 -2.36
CA CYS A 142 -4.96 -8.47 -2.57
C CYS A 142 -4.77 -8.91 -4.03
N HIS A 143 -4.59 -10.22 -4.24
CA HIS A 143 -4.52 -10.79 -5.58
C HIS A 143 -5.92 -10.84 -6.23
N VAL A 144 -5.95 -10.85 -7.57
CA VAL A 144 -7.16 -11.09 -8.35
C VAL A 144 -7.22 -12.54 -8.79
N ASP A 145 -6.07 -13.13 -9.14
CA ASP A 145 -5.93 -14.52 -9.56
C ASP A 145 -5.03 -15.25 -8.55
N PRO A 146 -5.56 -16.22 -7.78
CA PRO A 146 -4.78 -16.95 -6.78
C PRO A 146 -3.65 -17.81 -7.40
N ALA A 147 -3.71 -18.11 -8.70
CA ALA A 147 -2.62 -18.83 -9.37
C ALA A 147 -1.44 -17.91 -9.72
N LYS A 148 -1.65 -16.58 -9.75
CA LYS A 148 -0.63 -15.60 -10.13
C LYS A 148 -0.11 -14.79 -8.97
N GLY A 149 -0.91 -14.62 -7.91
CA GLY A 149 -0.57 -13.68 -6.84
C GLY A 149 -0.47 -12.24 -7.34
N PHE A 150 0.39 -11.44 -6.73
CA PHE A 150 0.70 -10.08 -7.16
C PHE A 150 2.17 -9.76 -6.93
N ARG A 151 2.74 -8.94 -7.84
CA ARG A 151 3.98 -8.19 -7.63
C ARG A 151 3.67 -6.73 -7.84
N VAL A 152 3.81 -5.95 -6.78
CA VAL A 152 3.44 -4.54 -6.78
C VAL A 152 4.62 -3.70 -6.31
N LEU A 153 5.08 -2.78 -7.17
CA LEU A 153 5.97 -1.70 -6.78
C LEU A 153 5.34 -0.90 -5.66
N VAL A 154 6.15 -0.58 -4.65
CA VAL A 154 5.84 0.41 -3.61
C VAL A 154 6.90 1.51 -3.67
N ALA A 155 6.50 2.71 -4.12
CA ALA A 155 7.37 3.88 -4.15
C ALA A 155 6.95 4.88 -3.06
N LEU A 156 7.88 5.24 -2.20
CA LEU A 156 7.71 6.10 -1.03
C LEU A 156 8.93 7.00 -0.82
N PRO A 157 8.82 8.08 -0.04
CA PRO A 157 9.99 8.82 0.41
C PRO A 157 10.99 7.92 1.13
N GLN A 158 12.26 8.11 0.84
CA GLN A 158 13.34 7.29 1.40
C GLN A 158 13.32 7.27 2.93
N GLY A 159 13.47 6.09 3.51
CA GLY A 159 13.44 5.86 4.96
C GLY A 159 12.06 5.48 5.51
N THR A 160 10.99 5.55 4.71
CA THR A 160 9.67 5.06 5.12
C THR A 160 9.71 3.55 5.37
N ASN A 161 8.95 3.08 6.37
CA ASN A 161 8.90 1.67 6.80
C ASN A 161 10.22 1.09 7.37
N THR A 162 11.20 1.94 7.67
CA THR A 162 12.40 1.53 8.40
C THR A 162 12.14 1.44 9.91
N ALA A 163 13.17 1.26 10.71
CA ALA A 163 13.04 1.10 12.16
C ALA A 163 12.20 2.21 12.80
N LYS A 164 11.26 1.81 13.67
CA LYS A 164 10.45 2.74 14.45
C LYS A 164 11.35 3.68 15.27
N PRO A 165 11.14 5.00 15.20
CA PRO A 165 11.87 5.92 16.06
C PRO A 165 11.50 5.72 17.53
N GLU A 166 12.46 5.89 18.43
CA GLU A 166 12.22 5.90 19.87
C GLU A 166 11.56 7.24 20.26
N ILE A 167 10.23 7.21 20.35
CA ILE A 167 9.44 8.36 20.83
C ILE A 167 8.69 7.99 22.11
N LYS A 168 8.51 8.97 22.98
CA LYS A 168 7.52 8.89 24.05
C LYS A 168 6.22 9.46 23.51
N ALA A 169 5.19 8.62 23.45
CA ALA A 169 3.87 9.06 23.00
C ALA A 169 3.38 10.26 23.84
N ASP A 170 2.97 11.33 23.16
CA ASP A 170 2.50 12.59 23.76
C ASP A 170 1.14 13.03 23.20
N GLY A 171 0.31 12.06 22.81
CA GLY A 171 -1.03 12.27 22.27
C GLY A 171 -1.12 12.13 20.76
N GLY A 172 -2.21 12.60 20.18
CA GLY A 172 -2.49 12.48 18.76
C GLY A 172 -2.52 11.01 18.31
N ASP A 173 -1.84 10.73 17.20
CA ASP A 173 -1.74 9.40 16.61
C ASP A 173 -0.42 8.66 16.96
N ASP A 174 0.34 9.15 17.92
CA ASP A 174 1.63 8.55 18.34
C ASP A 174 1.51 7.08 18.75
N ALA A 175 0.38 6.69 19.34
CA ALA A 175 0.12 5.30 19.74
C ALA A 175 0.02 4.35 18.54
N GLN A 176 -0.30 4.86 17.35
CA GLN A 176 -0.43 4.12 16.12
C GLN A 176 0.89 3.99 15.36
N LEU A 177 1.93 4.77 15.74
CA LEU A 177 3.23 4.72 15.07
C LEU A 177 3.84 3.33 15.19
N TRP A 178 4.04 2.68 14.05
CA TRP A 178 4.55 1.31 13.96
C TRP A 178 5.96 1.21 13.41
N ALA A 179 6.29 2.06 12.43
CA ALA A 179 7.62 2.17 11.84
C ALA A 179 7.90 3.63 11.47
N CYS A 180 9.09 3.93 10.96
CA CYS A 180 9.40 5.27 10.46
C CYS A 180 8.38 5.69 9.39
N ASN A 181 7.74 6.86 9.57
CA ASN A 181 6.70 7.40 8.67
C ASN A 181 5.53 6.42 8.41
N LYS A 182 5.23 5.52 9.35
CA LYS A 182 4.18 4.51 9.22
C LYS A 182 3.34 4.44 10.48
N TRP A 183 2.07 4.81 10.39
CA TRP A 183 1.04 4.62 11.39
C TRP A 183 0.13 3.49 10.97
N LEU A 184 -0.16 2.56 11.90
CA LEU A 184 -0.85 1.30 11.60
C LEU A 184 -2.03 1.10 12.56
N LEU A 185 -3.19 0.77 12.01
CA LEU A 185 -4.36 0.27 12.69
C LEU A 185 -4.52 -1.22 12.35
N ALA A 186 -4.32 -2.08 13.32
CA ALA A 186 -4.42 -3.53 13.14
C ALA A 186 -5.83 -4.04 13.49
N HIS A 187 -6.30 -5.05 12.75
CA HIS A 187 -7.45 -5.85 13.17
C HIS A 187 -7.02 -6.80 14.30
N PRO A 188 -7.85 -7.07 15.31
CA PRO A 188 -7.46 -7.93 16.43
C PRO A 188 -7.05 -9.35 16.04
N GLU A 189 -7.49 -9.84 14.87
CA GLU A 189 -7.11 -11.17 14.33
C GLU A 189 -5.82 -11.17 13.53
N SER A 190 -5.18 -10.01 13.31
CA SER A 190 -3.97 -9.91 12.49
C SER A 190 -2.71 -10.36 13.25
N THR A 191 -1.70 -10.76 12.51
CA THR A 191 -0.38 -11.08 13.05
C THR A 191 0.31 -9.84 13.63
N GLU A 192 0.03 -8.66 13.07
CA GLU A 192 0.53 -7.37 13.54
C GLU A 192 -0.02 -7.02 14.92
N ALA A 193 -1.32 -7.27 15.17
CA ALA A 193 -1.92 -7.10 16.49
C ALA A 193 -1.26 -8.04 17.52
N ALA A 194 -1.02 -9.30 17.15
CA ALA A 194 -0.30 -10.26 17.99
C ALA A 194 1.15 -9.83 18.26
N ALA A 195 1.79 -9.08 17.34
CA ALA A 195 3.11 -8.50 17.49
C ALA A 195 3.12 -7.16 18.26
N GLY A 196 1.97 -6.66 18.71
CA GLY A 196 1.85 -5.46 19.54
C GLY A 196 1.51 -4.18 18.78
N ALA A 197 1.05 -4.27 17.52
CA ALA A 197 0.54 -3.13 16.80
C ALA A 197 -0.75 -2.59 17.43
N TYR A 198 -1.04 -1.30 17.20
CA TYR A 198 -2.24 -0.66 17.71
C TYR A 198 -3.49 -1.29 17.12
N VAL A 199 -4.35 -1.89 17.96
CA VAL A 199 -5.62 -2.47 17.55
C VAL A 199 -6.64 -1.35 17.35
N GLY A 200 -6.76 -0.90 16.10
CA GLY A 200 -7.60 0.23 15.71
C GLY A 200 -8.73 -0.11 14.74
N LEU A 201 -8.74 -1.32 14.15
CA LEU A 201 -9.84 -1.75 13.28
C LEU A 201 -10.93 -2.46 14.08
N GLU A 202 -12.17 -2.07 13.84
CA GLU A 202 -13.38 -2.65 14.46
C GLU A 202 -14.32 -3.16 13.37
N GLY A 203 -14.95 -4.32 13.61
CA GLY A 203 -15.85 -4.98 12.67
C GLY A 203 -15.28 -6.29 12.13
N GLU A 204 -15.56 -6.61 10.88
CA GLU A 204 -15.10 -7.84 10.23
C GLU A 204 -13.66 -7.68 9.70
N ASN A 205 -12.83 -8.70 9.87
CA ASN A 205 -11.58 -8.78 9.12
C ASN A 205 -11.92 -9.19 7.67
N ILE A 206 -12.22 -8.20 6.85
CA ILE A 206 -12.71 -8.37 5.47
C ILE A 206 -11.82 -9.37 4.73
N ASP A 207 -12.45 -10.38 4.10
CA ASP A 207 -11.82 -11.33 3.21
C ASP A 207 -12.55 -11.33 1.87
N ILE A 208 -11.88 -10.88 0.81
CA ILE A 208 -12.48 -10.77 -0.52
C ILE A 208 -12.34 -12.02 -1.39
N ALA A 209 -11.85 -13.14 -0.83
CA ALA A 209 -11.62 -14.37 -1.60
C ALA A 209 -12.87 -14.87 -2.35
N ASN A 210 -14.07 -14.61 -1.83
CA ASN A 210 -15.33 -15.00 -2.46
C ASN A 210 -15.94 -13.91 -3.36
N ASP A 211 -15.29 -12.77 -3.48
CA ASP A 211 -15.76 -11.62 -4.30
C ASP A 211 -14.94 -11.44 -5.59
N LEU A 212 -13.90 -12.28 -5.78
CA LEU A 212 -12.95 -12.27 -6.92
C LEU A 212 -13.56 -12.86 -8.19
#